data_d07aecd88646a07cb924c6842fb32382
#
_entry.id   d07aecd88646a07cb924c6842fb32382
#
_cell.length_a   1.000
_cell.length_b   1.000
_cell.length_c   1.000
_cell.angle_alpha   90.00
_cell.angle_beta   90.00
_cell.angle_gamma   90.00
#
_symmetry.space_group_name_H-M   'P 1'
#
loop_
_entity.id
_entity.type
_entity.pdbx_description
1 polymer ?
#
loop_
_entity_poly.entity_id
_entity_poly.type
_entity_poly.pdbx_seq_one_letter_code
_entity_poly.pdbx_strand_id
1 'polypeptide(L)'
;MNRVILFLCLSVGLARAHDVITTPITYTREIYRIFQARCFSCHRPGGAAFTLMTYSDARPWAEAIKEEVLARTMPPWGAVKGFGNFRNDQALTPEQLEVIESWADGGVPEGEPTDLPAKAEPTETWPSETLRTAITVSGDFKLARGMTIDGFVPVSVPEKASFQVTAELPDGSVEPLVWFQYYKPQFAHPFLLRAPLALPAGTMIRGVPEEAKIGFALLRNEPASVPHSAHTAARQK
;
A
#
# COMPACT_ATOMS: atom_id res chain seq x y z
N MET A 1 -49.01 -12.70 -68.11
CA MET A 1 -48.58 -13.39 -66.89
C MET A 1 -47.34 -12.65 -66.35
N ASN A 2 -47.57 -11.65 -65.46
CA ASN A 2 -46.51 -10.83 -64.86
C ASN A 2 -46.08 -11.46 -63.54
N ARG A 3 -44.81 -11.86 -63.46
CA ARG A 3 -44.18 -12.28 -62.19
C ARG A 3 -43.53 -11.02 -61.56
N VAL A 4 -44.16 -10.54 -60.50
CA VAL A 4 -43.57 -9.50 -59.64
C VAL A 4 -42.60 -10.22 -58.65
N ILE A 5 -41.34 -9.95 -58.81
CA ILE A 5 -40.28 -10.39 -57.88
C ILE A 5 -40.17 -9.34 -56.80
N LEU A 6 -40.61 -9.69 -55.58
CA LEU A 6 -40.49 -8.84 -54.37
C LEU A 6 -39.11 -9.02 -53.80
N PHE A 7 -38.23 -8.02 -53.95
CA PHE A 7 -36.94 -7.96 -53.28
C PHE A 7 -37.15 -7.51 -51.82
N LEU A 8 -37.02 -8.44 -50.89
CA LEU A 8 -36.97 -8.13 -49.48
C LEU A 8 -35.57 -7.70 -49.12
N CYS A 9 -35.33 -6.39 -49.00
CA CYS A 9 -34.07 -5.85 -48.46
C CYS A 9 -33.98 -6.11 -46.96
N LEU A 10 -33.24 -7.13 -46.59
CA LEU A 10 -32.87 -7.39 -45.19
C LEU A 10 -31.81 -6.37 -44.78
N SER A 11 -32.22 -5.25 -44.19
CA SER A 11 -31.32 -4.31 -43.53
C SER A 11 -30.81 -4.94 -42.23
N VAL A 12 -29.64 -5.57 -42.28
CA VAL A 12 -28.88 -5.98 -41.08
C VAL A 12 -28.40 -4.72 -40.39
N GLY A 13 -29.16 -4.24 -39.43
CA GLY A 13 -28.70 -3.23 -38.49
C GLY A 13 -27.52 -3.80 -37.70
N LEU A 14 -26.33 -3.27 -37.94
CA LEU A 14 -25.16 -3.47 -37.04
C LEU A 14 -25.52 -2.84 -35.71
N ALA A 15 -26.12 -3.62 -34.82
CA ALA A 15 -26.25 -3.25 -33.43
C ALA A 15 -24.82 -3.17 -32.86
N ARG A 16 -24.34 -1.95 -32.66
CA ARG A 16 -23.18 -1.71 -31.79
C ARG A 16 -23.63 -2.05 -30.37
N ALA A 17 -23.37 -3.28 -29.95
CA ALA A 17 -23.80 -3.82 -28.67
C ALA A 17 -22.81 -3.53 -27.53
N HIS A 18 -22.04 -2.46 -27.62
CA HIS A 18 -21.21 -2.02 -26.51
C HIS A 18 -21.48 -0.54 -26.28
N ASP A 19 -22.31 -0.25 -25.29
CA ASP A 19 -22.32 1.07 -24.67
C ASP A 19 -20.91 1.33 -24.14
N VAL A 20 -20.33 2.46 -24.53
CA VAL A 20 -19.07 2.92 -23.95
C VAL A 20 -19.34 3.16 -22.47
N ILE A 21 -18.73 2.37 -21.61
CA ILE A 21 -18.78 2.61 -20.16
C ILE A 21 -18.17 4.00 -19.96
N THR A 22 -19.00 4.96 -19.57
CA THR A 22 -18.55 6.31 -19.23
C THR A 22 -18.46 6.44 -17.72
N THR A 23 -17.40 7.06 -17.24
CA THR A 23 -17.22 7.31 -15.81
C THR A 23 -17.07 8.81 -15.56
N PRO A 24 -17.59 9.36 -14.44
CA PRO A 24 -17.28 10.72 -14.02
C PRO A 24 -15.88 10.82 -13.38
N ILE A 25 -15.18 9.71 -13.17
CA ILE A 25 -13.85 9.66 -12.56
C ILE A 25 -12.82 10.14 -13.58
N THR A 26 -11.97 11.08 -13.20
CA THR A 26 -10.92 11.62 -14.07
C THR A 26 -9.54 11.52 -13.42
N TYR A 27 -8.48 11.56 -14.26
CA TYR A 27 -7.13 11.55 -13.74
C TYR A 27 -6.86 12.77 -12.85
N THR A 28 -7.20 13.97 -13.32
CA THR A 28 -6.88 15.22 -12.62
C THR A 28 -7.60 15.37 -11.28
N ARG A 29 -8.80 14.81 -11.15
CA ARG A 29 -9.64 15.01 -9.96
C ARG A 29 -9.49 13.92 -8.91
N GLU A 30 -9.57 12.63 -9.30
CA GLU A 30 -9.55 11.52 -8.35
C GLU A 30 -8.24 10.74 -8.41
N ILE A 31 -7.80 10.33 -9.60
CA ILE A 31 -6.69 9.39 -9.76
C ILE A 31 -5.38 10.01 -9.29
N TYR A 32 -5.12 11.27 -9.67
CA TYR A 32 -3.90 11.96 -9.24
C TYR A 32 -3.72 11.94 -7.71
N ARG A 33 -4.81 12.17 -6.95
CA ARG A 33 -4.76 12.19 -5.49
C ARG A 33 -4.43 10.82 -4.90
N ILE A 34 -5.00 9.76 -5.47
CA ILE A 34 -4.69 8.38 -5.07
C ILE A 34 -3.23 8.07 -5.40
N PHE A 35 -2.79 8.38 -6.61
CA PHE A 35 -1.43 8.12 -7.06
C PHE A 35 -0.40 8.92 -6.26
N GLN A 36 -0.68 10.19 -5.96
CA GLN A 36 0.16 11.02 -5.12
C GLN A 36 0.37 10.40 -3.73
N ALA A 37 -0.70 9.88 -3.14
CA ALA A 37 -0.66 9.31 -1.79
C ALA A 37 -0.06 7.89 -1.73
N ARG A 38 -0.13 7.11 -2.83
CA ARG A 38 0.14 5.67 -2.80
C ARG A 38 1.18 5.19 -3.81
N CYS A 39 1.44 5.95 -4.88
CA CYS A 39 2.24 5.50 -6.01
C CYS A 39 3.49 6.36 -6.25
N PHE A 40 3.40 7.70 -6.12
CA PHE A 40 4.46 8.62 -6.51
C PHE A 40 5.76 8.48 -5.73
N SER A 41 5.74 7.89 -4.54
CA SER A 41 6.98 7.60 -3.82
C SER A 41 7.96 6.71 -4.62
N CYS A 42 7.42 5.76 -5.40
CA CYS A 42 8.20 4.87 -6.27
C CYS A 42 8.08 5.27 -7.75
N HIS A 43 6.88 5.68 -8.20
CA HIS A 43 6.56 6.00 -9.60
C HIS A 43 6.77 7.50 -9.90
N ARG A 44 8.02 7.95 -9.86
CA ARG A 44 8.45 9.33 -10.12
C ARG A 44 9.77 9.34 -10.89
N PRO A 45 10.16 10.47 -11.50
CA PRO A 45 11.49 10.60 -12.09
C PRO A 45 12.58 10.29 -11.07
N GLY A 46 13.50 9.37 -11.43
CA GLY A 46 14.55 8.90 -10.51
C GLY A 46 14.08 8.00 -9.36
N GLY A 47 12.82 7.58 -9.36
CA GLY A 47 12.27 6.61 -8.42
C GLY A 47 12.60 5.16 -8.79
N ALA A 48 12.03 4.21 -8.04
CA ALA A 48 12.27 2.77 -8.25
C ALA A 48 11.56 2.20 -9.49
N ALA A 49 10.63 2.95 -10.09
CA ALA A 49 9.82 2.51 -11.22
C ALA A 49 9.57 3.67 -12.21
N PHE A 50 8.92 3.36 -13.35
CA PHE A 50 8.51 4.38 -14.32
C PHE A 50 7.54 5.39 -13.68
N THR A 51 7.51 6.61 -14.24
CA THR A 51 6.69 7.69 -13.69
C THR A 51 5.19 7.48 -13.95
N LEU A 52 4.36 7.92 -13.00
CA LEU A 52 2.90 8.01 -13.11
C LEU A 52 2.40 9.43 -12.75
N MET A 53 3.30 10.41 -12.71
CA MET A 53 3.01 11.74 -12.15
C MET A 53 2.20 12.64 -13.08
N THR A 54 2.09 12.28 -14.36
CA THR A 54 1.26 12.99 -15.33
C THR A 54 0.23 12.07 -15.97
N TYR A 55 -0.82 12.64 -16.54
CA TYR A 55 -1.80 11.84 -17.28
C TYR A 55 -1.16 11.08 -18.44
N SER A 56 -0.27 11.73 -19.19
CA SER A 56 0.46 11.10 -20.30
C SER A 56 1.35 9.94 -19.86
N ASP A 57 1.89 10.00 -18.65
CA ASP A 57 2.65 8.89 -18.06
C ASP A 57 1.74 7.73 -17.65
N ALA A 58 0.60 8.03 -17.05
CA ALA A 58 -0.29 7.03 -16.43
C ALA A 58 -1.20 6.34 -17.47
N ARG A 59 -1.71 7.09 -18.46
CA ARG A 59 -2.70 6.60 -19.43
C ARG A 59 -2.31 5.30 -20.13
N PRO A 60 -1.08 5.12 -20.65
CA PRO A 60 -0.70 3.88 -21.33
C PRO A 60 -0.72 2.64 -20.43
N TRP A 61 -0.69 2.83 -19.12
CA TRP A 61 -0.62 1.78 -18.13
C TRP A 61 -1.93 1.53 -17.38
N ALA A 62 -3.01 2.23 -17.73
CA ALA A 62 -4.26 2.22 -16.96
C ALA A 62 -4.79 0.80 -16.71
N GLU A 63 -4.79 -0.06 -17.74
CA GLU A 63 -5.24 -1.44 -17.60
C GLU A 63 -4.31 -2.25 -16.70
N ALA A 64 -3.00 -2.16 -16.91
CA ALA A 64 -2.01 -2.85 -16.06
C ALA A 64 -2.06 -2.35 -14.61
N ILE A 65 -2.28 -1.03 -14.40
CA ILE A 65 -2.47 -0.48 -13.06
C ILE A 65 -3.70 -1.11 -12.39
N LYS A 66 -4.83 -1.16 -13.11
CA LYS A 66 -6.06 -1.80 -12.61
C LYS A 66 -5.80 -3.25 -12.20
N GLU A 67 -5.18 -4.05 -13.07
CA GLU A 67 -4.86 -5.45 -12.79
C GLU A 67 -3.98 -5.60 -11.55
N GLU A 68 -2.89 -4.84 -11.45
CA GLU A 68 -1.94 -4.92 -10.35
C GLU A 68 -2.54 -4.47 -9.01
N VAL A 69 -3.40 -3.44 -8.99
CA VAL A 69 -4.03 -2.98 -7.76
C VAL A 69 -5.15 -3.93 -7.30
N LEU A 70 -5.94 -4.48 -8.23
CA LEU A 70 -6.97 -5.48 -7.91
C LEU A 70 -6.34 -6.80 -7.41
N ALA A 71 -5.21 -7.21 -8.00
CA ALA A 71 -4.42 -8.34 -7.51
C ALA A 71 -3.69 -8.03 -6.18
N ARG A 72 -3.74 -6.78 -5.70
CA ARG A 72 -3.05 -6.29 -4.48
C ARG A 72 -1.54 -6.47 -4.50
N THR A 73 -0.96 -6.47 -5.68
CA THR A 73 0.49 -6.50 -5.90
C THR A 73 1.10 -5.11 -5.90
N MET A 74 0.27 -4.08 -6.15
CA MET A 74 0.62 -2.65 -6.05
C MET A 74 -0.41 -1.89 -5.20
N PRO A 75 0.03 -0.99 -4.31
CA PRO A 75 1.42 -0.80 -3.84
C PRO A 75 1.99 -2.08 -3.21
N PRO A 76 3.33 -2.30 -3.23
CA PRO A 76 3.93 -3.53 -2.70
C PRO A 76 4.01 -3.49 -1.16
N TRP A 77 2.87 -3.22 -0.51
CA TRP A 77 2.76 -3.13 0.95
C TRP A 77 3.01 -4.47 1.64
N GLY A 78 2.66 -5.59 0.99
CA GLY A 78 2.94 -6.94 1.48
C GLY A 78 2.14 -7.38 2.70
N ALA A 79 1.13 -6.62 3.14
CA ALA A 79 0.23 -7.02 4.22
C ALA A 79 -1.23 -6.71 3.88
N VAL A 80 -2.15 -7.48 4.47
CA VAL A 80 -3.59 -7.30 4.30
C VAL A 80 -4.06 -6.12 5.13
N LYS A 81 -4.78 -5.20 4.48
CA LYS A 81 -5.40 -4.05 5.15
C LYS A 81 -6.44 -4.50 6.18
N GLY A 82 -6.40 -3.89 7.36
CA GLY A 82 -7.34 -4.19 8.44
C GLY A 82 -6.97 -5.40 9.29
N PHE A 83 -5.86 -6.10 8.98
CA PHE A 83 -5.27 -7.10 9.86
C PHE A 83 -3.98 -6.52 10.47
N GLY A 84 -4.00 -6.24 11.76
CA GLY A 84 -3.07 -5.34 12.42
C GLY A 84 -3.43 -3.86 12.21
N ASN A 85 -2.87 -2.97 13.01
CA ASN A 85 -3.17 -1.54 12.99
C ASN A 85 -1.90 -0.72 12.76
N PHE A 86 -1.61 -0.41 11.49
CA PHE A 86 -0.38 0.25 11.09
C PHE A 86 -0.58 1.73 10.76
N ARG A 87 0.35 2.60 11.22
CA ARG A 87 0.34 4.04 10.89
C ARG A 87 0.89 4.31 9.49
N ASN A 88 1.74 3.44 8.98
CA ASN A 88 2.34 3.52 7.65
C ASN A 88 1.66 2.62 6.59
N ASP A 89 0.40 2.22 6.83
CA ASP A 89 -0.37 1.38 5.90
C ASP A 89 -0.48 2.02 4.51
N GLN A 90 0.11 1.39 3.51
CA GLN A 90 0.09 1.82 2.12
C GLN A 90 -0.93 1.06 1.26
N ALA A 91 -1.61 0.06 1.80
CA ALA A 91 -2.63 -0.67 1.05
C ALA A 91 -3.76 0.26 0.61
N LEU A 92 -4.23 0.07 -0.61
CA LEU A 92 -5.40 0.79 -1.13
C LEU A 92 -6.66 0.40 -0.35
N THR A 93 -7.56 1.36 -0.16
CA THR A 93 -8.89 1.08 0.38
C THR A 93 -9.78 0.46 -0.71
N PRO A 94 -10.87 -0.24 -0.35
CA PRO A 94 -11.85 -0.73 -1.33
C PRO A 94 -12.33 0.38 -2.28
N GLU A 95 -12.63 1.57 -1.74
CA GLU A 95 -13.11 2.71 -2.52
C GLU A 95 -12.03 3.21 -3.50
N GLN A 96 -10.75 3.21 -3.10
CA GLN A 96 -9.65 3.58 -3.99
C GLN A 96 -9.48 2.56 -5.13
N LEU A 97 -9.70 1.27 -4.86
CA LEU A 97 -9.66 0.23 -5.89
C LEU A 97 -10.79 0.43 -6.89
N GLU A 98 -12.03 0.65 -6.43
CA GLU A 98 -13.20 0.91 -7.28
C GLU A 98 -13.01 2.16 -8.15
N VAL A 99 -12.41 3.23 -7.60
CA VAL A 99 -12.12 4.46 -8.34
C VAL A 99 -11.11 4.21 -9.46
N ILE A 100 -10.03 3.46 -9.19
CA ILE A 100 -9.02 3.14 -10.20
C ILE A 100 -9.62 2.23 -11.29
N GLU A 101 -10.38 1.20 -10.90
CA GLU A 101 -11.07 0.28 -11.81
C GLU A 101 -12.04 1.07 -12.71
N SER A 102 -12.90 1.88 -12.12
CA SER A 102 -13.87 2.72 -12.83
C SER A 102 -13.21 3.68 -13.82
N TRP A 103 -12.05 4.25 -13.48
CA TRP A 103 -11.30 5.12 -14.36
C TRP A 103 -10.73 4.35 -15.56
N ALA A 104 -10.13 3.18 -15.31
CA ALA A 104 -9.53 2.36 -16.37
C ALA A 104 -10.61 1.86 -17.34
N ASP A 105 -11.70 1.28 -16.82
CA ASP A 105 -12.81 0.73 -17.62
C ASP A 105 -13.63 1.82 -18.32
N GLY A 106 -13.69 3.02 -17.73
CA GLY A 106 -14.42 4.18 -18.24
C GLY A 106 -13.73 4.96 -19.35
N GLY A 107 -12.66 4.42 -19.96
CA GLY A 107 -11.95 5.03 -21.08
C GLY A 107 -10.82 5.99 -20.69
N VAL A 108 -10.38 5.93 -19.44
CA VAL A 108 -9.19 6.66 -18.96
C VAL A 108 -9.30 8.18 -19.18
N PRO A 109 -10.36 8.86 -18.74
CA PRO A 109 -10.51 10.29 -19.00
C PRO A 109 -9.49 11.13 -18.23
N GLU A 110 -8.96 12.19 -18.85
CA GLU A 110 -7.98 13.10 -18.26
C GLU A 110 -8.60 14.02 -17.22
N GLY A 111 -9.68 14.69 -17.57
CA GLY A 111 -10.30 15.76 -16.77
C GLY A 111 -9.70 17.14 -17.03
N GLU A 112 -10.13 18.14 -16.25
CA GLU A 112 -9.71 19.53 -16.44
C GLU A 112 -8.39 19.80 -15.69
N PRO A 113 -7.43 20.50 -16.30
CA PRO A 113 -6.15 20.83 -15.65
C PRO A 113 -6.32 21.63 -14.35
N THR A 114 -7.38 22.40 -14.23
CA THR A 114 -7.72 23.18 -13.03
C THR A 114 -8.09 22.34 -11.83
N ASP A 115 -8.44 21.06 -12.03
CA ASP A 115 -8.80 20.12 -10.97
C ASP A 115 -7.56 19.46 -10.30
N LEU A 116 -6.39 19.63 -10.91
CA LEU A 116 -5.16 19.14 -10.31
C LEU A 116 -4.91 19.84 -8.95
N PRO A 117 -4.59 19.09 -7.89
CA PRO A 117 -4.19 19.70 -6.64
C PRO A 117 -2.87 20.45 -6.82
N ALA A 118 -2.58 21.38 -5.91
CA ALA A 118 -1.26 21.97 -5.83
C ALA A 118 -0.21 20.86 -5.78
N LYS A 119 0.87 21.00 -6.56
CA LYS A 119 1.95 20.02 -6.63
C LYS A 119 2.51 19.80 -5.23
N ALA A 120 2.22 18.65 -4.66
CA ALA A 120 2.87 18.24 -3.43
C ALA A 120 4.11 17.42 -3.76
N GLU A 121 5.18 17.61 -2.99
CA GLU A 121 6.34 16.73 -3.07
C GLU A 121 5.93 15.31 -2.71
N PRO A 122 6.46 14.28 -3.40
CA PRO A 122 6.19 12.89 -3.06
C PRO A 122 6.60 12.62 -1.62
N THR A 123 5.68 12.16 -0.81
CA THR A 123 5.97 11.76 0.56
C THR A 123 6.78 10.47 0.55
N GLU A 124 7.79 10.38 1.40
CA GLU A 124 8.55 9.14 1.57
C GLU A 124 7.59 8.03 2.06
N THR A 125 7.48 6.96 1.29
CA THR A 125 6.52 5.87 1.57
C THR A 125 6.96 5.03 2.76
N TRP A 126 8.27 4.87 2.89
CA TRP A 126 8.88 4.08 3.94
C TRP A 126 9.47 5.01 4.99
N PRO A 127 8.97 4.97 6.21
CA PRO A 127 9.52 5.81 7.27
C PRO A 127 11.00 5.50 7.47
N SER A 128 11.80 6.56 7.57
CA SER A 128 13.22 6.48 7.92
C SER A 128 13.44 6.07 9.40
N GLU A 129 12.34 5.84 10.13
CA GLU A 129 12.39 5.45 11.54
C GLU A 129 13.11 4.11 11.70
N THR A 130 14.18 4.13 12.46
CA THR A 130 14.97 2.94 12.75
C THR A 130 14.31 2.14 13.87
N LEU A 131 13.77 0.98 13.54
CA LEU A 131 13.33 0.01 14.54
C LEU A 131 14.51 -0.84 15.00
N ARG A 132 14.57 -1.08 16.32
CA ARG A 132 15.49 -2.03 16.92
C ARG A 132 14.75 -3.34 17.20
N THR A 133 15.08 -4.40 16.49
CA THR A 133 14.55 -5.74 16.76
C THR A 133 14.90 -6.17 18.20
N ALA A 134 13.89 -6.44 19.00
CA ALA A 134 14.05 -6.92 20.37
C ALA A 134 14.15 -8.45 20.42
N ILE A 135 13.30 -9.13 19.66
CA ILE A 135 13.34 -10.59 19.46
C ILE A 135 13.07 -10.91 18.01
N THR A 136 13.54 -12.05 17.54
CA THR A 136 13.17 -12.61 16.23
C THR A 136 12.42 -13.91 16.47
N VAL A 137 11.27 -14.06 15.80
CA VAL A 137 10.36 -15.20 15.92
C VAL A 137 10.37 -15.97 14.60
N SER A 138 10.40 -17.30 14.71
CA SER A 138 10.23 -18.28 13.64
C SER A 138 9.45 -19.45 14.24
N GLY A 139 8.48 -20.01 13.54
CA GLY A 139 7.54 -20.96 14.10
C GLY A 139 6.64 -20.37 15.19
N ASP A 140 5.92 -21.22 15.89
CA ASP A 140 5.15 -20.86 17.09
C ASP A 140 6.10 -20.53 18.25
N PHE A 141 5.87 -19.39 18.92
CA PHE A 141 6.81 -18.88 19.90
C PHE A 141 6.10 -18.38 21.18
N LYS A 142 6.51 -18.89 22.34
CA LYS A 142 6.00 -18.43 23.64
C LYS A 142 6.90 -17.36 24.24
N LEU A 143 6.33 -16.20 24.56
CA LEU A 143 7.05 -15.13 25.25
C LEU A 143 7.33 -15.52 26.71
N ALA A 144 8.60 -15.68 27.05
CA ALA A 144 9.02 -15.94 28.43
C ALA A 144 8.85 -14.72 29.34
N ARG A 145 8.89 -13.51 28.77
CA ARG A 145 8.72 -12.22 29.49
C ARG A 145 7.82 -11.32 28.66
N GLY A 146 7.04 -10.49 29.36
CA GLY A 146 6.26 -9.46 28.70
C GLY A 146 7.14 -8.44 27.99
N MET A 147 6.63 -7.90 26.89
CA MET A 147 7.27 -6.84 26.12
C MET A 147 6.25 -5.90 25.53
N THR A 148 6.67 -4.68 25.23
CA THR A 148 5.90 -3.75 24.39
C THR A 148 6.62 -3.60 23.08
N ILE A 149 5.89 -3.61 21.97
CA ILE A 149 6.44 -3.47 20.62
C ILE A 149 5.82 -2.27 19.90
N ASP A 150 6.61 -1.66 19.00
CA ASP A 150 6.20 -0.54 18.16
C ASP A 150 6.02 -0.97 16.70
N GLY A 151 6.39 -2.20 16.37
CA GLY A 151 6.24 -2.69 15.00
C GLY A 151 6.91 -4.04 14.74
N PHE A 152 6.85 -4.43 13.47
CA PHE A 152 7.43 -5.67 12.96
C PHE A 152 8.43 -5.38 11.86
N VAL A 153 9.51 -6.17 11.82
CA VAL A 153 10.52 -6.11 10.76
C VAL A 153 10.57 -7.48 10.08
N PRO A 154 10.29 -7.58 8.77
CA PRO A 154 10.53 -8.81 8.01
C PRO A 154 12.04 -9.05 7.91
N VAL A 155 12.58 -9.90 8.79
CA VAL A 155 14.02 -10.22 8.80
C VAL A 155 14.37 -11.17 7.66
N SER A 156 13.52 -12.20 7.47
CA SER A 156 13.60 -13.13 6.35
C SER A 156 12.20 -13.66 6.09
N VAL A 157 11.58 -13.22 5.01
CA VAL A 157 10.26 -13.70 4.58
C VAL A 157 10.41 -14.13 3.13
N PRO A 158 10.05 -15.39 2.77
CA PRO A 158 10.17 -15.89 1.41
C PRO A 158 9.35 -15.05 0.42
N GLU A 159 9.82 -15.00 -0.84
CA GLU A 159 9.07 -14.38 -1.91
C GLU A 159 7.71 -15.08 -2.11
N LYS A 160 6.65 -14.30 -2.34
CA LYS A 160 5.26 -14.76 -2.49
C LYS A 160 4.66 -15.44 -1.27
N ALA A 161 5.33 -15.41 -0.11
CA ALA A 161 4.78 -15.94 1.12
C ALA A 161 3.47 -15.22 1.51
N SER A 162 2.51 -16.00 2.02
CA SER A 162 1.25 -15.50 2.55
C SER A 162 0.92 -16.27 3.82
N PHE A 163 0.88 -15.58 4.98
CA PHE A 163 0.58 -16.17 6.28
C PHE A 163 0.12 -15.10 7.28
N GLN A 164 -0.66 -15.52 8.26
CA GLN A 164 -1.15 -14.67 9.34
C GLN A 164 -0.31 -14.87 10.60
N VAL A 165 0.07 -13.77 11.24
CA VAL A 165 0.72 -13.80 12.55
C VAL A 165 -0.23 -13.22 13.58
N THR A 166 -0.51 -13.97 14.62
CA THR A 166 -1.38 -13.58 15.74
C THR A 166 -0.66 -13.74 17.07
N ALA A 167 -1.14 -13.05 18.10
CA ALA A 167 -0.76 -13.25 19.48
C ALA A 167 -1.96 -13.77 20.27
N GLU A 168 -1.84 -14.97 20.81
CA GLU A 168 -2.78 -15.55 21.78
C GLU A 168 -2.32 -15.15 23.18
N LEU A 169 -3.08 -14.30 23.85
CA LEU A 169 -2.74 -13.76 25.16
C LEU A 169 -3.09 -14.76 26.28
N PRO A 170 -2.50 -14.62 27.48
CA PRO A 170 -2.75 -15.54 28.58
C PRO A 170 -4.22 -15.60 29.05
N ASP A 171 -5.03 -14.60 28.78
CA ASP A 171 -6.47 -14.56 29.05
C ASP A 171 -7.32 -15.24 27.97
N GLY A 172 -6.70 -15.79 26.92
CA GLY A 172 -7.34 -16.46 25.80
C GLY A 172 -7.80 -15.53 24.67
N SER A 173 -7.60 -14.21 24.80
CA SER A 173 -7.86 -13.29 23.70
C SER A 173 -6.81 -13.42 22.61
N VAL A 174 -7.20 -13.13 21.36
CA VAL A 174 -6.33 -13.21 20.18
C VAL A 174 -6.20 -11.83 19.56
N GLU A 175 -4.95 -11.36 19.49
CA GLU A 175 -4.61 -10.08 18.85
C GLU A 175 -4.04 -10.32 17.44
N PRO A 176 -4.65 -9.75 16.39
CA PRO A 176 -4.11 -9.82 15.03
C PRO A 176 -2.88 -8.94 14.91
N LEU A 177 -1.74 -9.52 14.55
CA LEU A 177 -0.47 -8.79 14.47
C LEU A 177 -0.18 -8.30 13.05
N VAL A 178 0.02 -9.23 12.11
CA VAL A 178 0.24 -8.92 10.69
C VAL A 178 -0.17 -10.11 9.83
N TRP A 179 -0.82 -9.83 8.71
CA TRP A 179 -1.12 -10.83 7.70
C TRP A 179 -0.29 -10.51 6.45
N PHE A 180 0.84 -11.21 6.26
CA PHE A 180 1.61 -11.12 5.03
C PHE A 180 0.81 -11.70 3.87
N GLN A 181 0.82 -11.00 2.75
CA GLN A 181 0.15 -11.44 1.53
C GLN A 181 1.05 -11.17 0.33
N TYR A 182 1.37 -12.24 -0.42
CA TYR A 182 2.16 -12.18 -1.64
C TYR A 182 3.43 -11.33 -1.49
N TYR A 183 4.15 -11.57 -0.40
CA TYR A 183 5.27 -10.76 0.04
C TYR A 183 6.36 -10.65 -1.02
N LYS A 184 6.92 -9.45 -1.18
CA LYS A 184 8.00 -9.13 -2.12
C LYS A 184 9.22 -8.63 -1.33
N PRO A 185 10.26 -9.46 -1.09
CA PRO A 185 11.42 -9.10 -0.26
C PRO A 185 12.19 -7.86 -0.75
N GLN A 186 12.19 -7.59 -2.07
CA GLN A 186 12.84 -6.42 -2.66
C GLN A 186 12.20 -5.09 -2.23
N PHE A 187 11.00 -5.13 -1.67
CA PHE A 187 10.29 -3.99 -1.09
C PHE A 187 10.15 -4.10 0.43
N ALA A 188 11.06 -4.84 1.07
CA ALA A 188 11.03 -5.02 2.52
C ALA A 188 11.06 -3.68 3.26
N HIS A 189 10.19 -3.52 4.24
CA HIS A 189 10.07 -2.34 5.08
C HIS A 189 9.51 -2.72 6.44
N PRO A 190 9.66 -1.88 7.48
CA PRO A 190 9.03 -2.11 8.77
C PRO A 190 7.51 -1.86 8.68
N PHE A 191 6.76 -2.62 9.44
CA PHE A 191 5.33 -2.40 9.73
C PHE A 191 5.21 -1.70 11.06
N LEU A 192 4.90 -0.40 11.05
CA LEU A 192 4.87 0.44 12.25
C LEU A 192 3.48 0.46 12.85
N LEU A 193 3.32 -0.02 14.07
CA LEU A 193 2.05 0.02 14.78
C LEU A 193 1.61 1.47 15.02
N ARG A 194 0.32 1.73 14.96
CA ARG A 194 -0.26 3.05 15.26
C ARG A 194 -0.11 3.43 16.73
N ALA A 195 -0.15 2.45 17.59
CA ALA A 195 0.13 2.58 19.02
C ALA A 195 1.00 1.39 19.46
N PRO A 196 1.87 1.57 20.48
CA PRO A 196 2.63 0.47 21.05
C PRO A 196 1.71 -0.64 21.54
N LEU A 197 2.06 -1.90 21.27
CA LEU A 197 1.32 -3.09 21.66
C LEU A 197 2.03 -3.80 22.82
N ALA A 198 1.34 -3.92 23.95
CA ALA A 198 1.83 -4.68 25.10
C ALA A 198 1.48 -6.18 24.93
N LEU A 199 2.49 -7.02 24.99
CA LEU A 199 2.38 -8.48 24.94
C LEU A 199 2.82 -9.05 26.31
N PRO A 200 1.91 -9.56 27.14
CA PRO A 200 2.25 -10.13 28.45
C PRO A 200 3.17 -11.36 28.37
N ALA A 201 3.86 -11.68 29.45
CA ALA A 201 4.55 -12.97 29.57
C ALA A 201 3.56 -14.12 29.40
N GLY A 202 3.97 -15.17 28.70
CA GLY A 202 3.11 -16.31 28.39
C GLY A 202 2.31 -16.19 27.09
N THR A 203 2.27 -15.01 26.45
CA THR A 203 1.68 -14.84 25.12
C THR A 203 2.30 -15.82 24.12
N MET A 204 1.45 -16.47 23.32
CA MET A 204 1.86 -17.35 22.22
C MET A 204 1.77 -16.60 20.91
N ILE A 205 2.89 -16.43 20.23
CA ILE A 205 2.92 -15.96 18.85
C ILE A 205 2.65 -17.17 17.95
N ARG A 206 1.67 -17.04 17.05
CA ARG A 206 1.22 -18.11 16.16
C ARG A 206 1.34 -17.72 14.70
N GLY A 207 1.52 -18.74 13.86
CA GLY A 207 1.38 -18.64 12.43
C GLY A 207 2.61 -18.13 11.69
N VAL A 208 3.75 -17.93 12.33
CA VAL A 208 5.01 -17.67 11.66
C VAL A 208 5.54 -18.98 11.07
N PRO A 209 5.74 -19.11 9.75
CA PRO A 209 6.35 -20.31 9.18
C PRO A 209 7.78 -20.50 9.68
N GLU A 210 8.27 -21.73 9.74
CA GLU A 210 9.63 -22.07 10.19
C GLU A 210 10.72 -21.43 9.31
N GLU A 211 10.43 -21.27 8.01
CA GLU A 211 11.33 -20.65 7.04
C GLU A 211 11.30 -19.12 7.08
N ALA A 212 10.32 -18.53 7.77
CA ALA A 212 10.21 -17.07 7.93
C ALA A 212 10.80 -16.60 9.27
N LYS A 213 11.30 -15.37 9.28
CA LYS A 213 11.80 -14.71 10.49
C LYS A 213 11.22 -13.30 10.58
N ILE A 214 10.48 -13.05 11.66
CA ILE A 214 9.87 -11.76 11.93
C ILE A 214 10.50 -11.15 13.19
N GLY A 215 11.05 -9.96 13.06
CA GLY A 215 11.53 -9.16 14.19
C GLY A 215 10.38 -8.43 14.86
N PHE A 216 10.22 -8.61 16.15
CA PHE A 216 9.38 -7.80 17.01
C PHE A 216 10.23 -6.65 17.53
N ALA A 217 9.85 -5.40 17.23
CA ALA A 217 10.76 -4.29 17.27
C ALA A 217 10.23 -3.12 18.10
N LEU A 218 11.18 -2.37 18.64
CA LEU A 218 10.97 -1.13 19.39
C LEU A 218 11.47 0.04 18.56
N LEU A 219 10.83 1.21 18.66
CA LEU A 219 11.40 2.45 18.16
C LEU A 219 12.72 2.73 18.86
N ARG A 220 13.71 3.18 18.11
CA ARG A 220 14.90 3.78 18.69
C ARG A 220 14.49 5.11 19.29
N ASN A 221 14.50 5.25 20.58
CA ASN A 221 14.55 6.56 21.21
C ASN A 221 15.90 7.18 20.86
N GLU A 222 15.97 8.05 19.86
CA GLU A 222 17.10 8.96 19.79
C GLU A 222 17.08 9.80 21.05
N PRO A 223 18.23 9.92 21.79
CA PRO A 223 18.29 10.89 22.85
C PRO A 223 17.97 12.26 22.23
N ALA A 224 17.01 12.97 22.82
CA ALA A 224 16.62 14.31 22.37
C ALA A 224 17.91 15.10 22.09
N SER A 225 18.10 15.58 20.87
CA SER A 225 19.23 16.41 20.50
C SER A 225 19.29 17.58 21.48
N VAL A 226 20.33 17.61 22.28
CA VAL A 226 20.63 18.74 23.18
C VAL A 226 20.65 19.98 22.29
N PRO A 227 19.80 20.99 22.55
CA PRO A 227 19.86 22.22 21.77
C PRO A 227 21.27 22.79 21.91
N HIS A 228 21.96 22.99 20.79
CA HIS A 228 23.23 23.69 20.75
C HIS A 228 23.01 25.08 21.37
N SER A 229 23.49 25.25 22.57
CA SER A 229 23.53 26.53 23.25
C SER A 229 24.25 27.53 22.34
N ALA A 230 23.53 28.56 21.97
CA ALA A 230 24.06 29.71 21.27
C ALA A 230 25.31 30.22 21.97
N HIS A 231 26.46 30.13 21.32
CA HIS A 231 27.65 30.85 21.74
C HIS A 231 27.36 32.35 21.71
N THR A 232 27.17 32.89 22.89
CA THR A 232 27.17 34.33 23.15
C THR A 232 28.53 34.88 22.73
N ALA A 233 28.56 35.56 21.60
CA ALA A 233 29.73 36.35 21.21
C ALA A 233 29.88 37.50 22.21
N ALA A 234 30.82 37.37 23.11
CA ALA A 234 31.28 38.46 23.99
C ALA A 234 31.89 39.55 23.11
N ARG A 235 31.26 40.74 23.13
CA ARG A 235 31.88 42.00 22.72
C ARG A 235 33.09 42.26 23.64
N GLN A 236 34.25 42.41 23.06
CA GLN A 236 35.32 43.22 23.70
C GLN A 236 35.64 44.43 22.86
N LYS A 237 35.82 45.51 23.57
CA LYS A 237 36.05 46.93 23.27
C LYS A 237 37.01 47.19 22.10
#